data_4a789734560a6178237440e7b73c0000
#
_entry.id   4a789734560a6178237440e7b73c0000
#
_cell.length_a   1.000
_cell.length_b   1.000
_cell.length_c   1.000
_cell.angle_alpha   90.00
_cell.angle_beta   90.00
_cell.angle_gamma   90.00
#
_symmetry.space_group_name_H-M   'P 1'
#
loop_
_entity.id
_entity.type
_entity.pdbx_description
1 polymer ?
#
loop_
_entity_poly.entity_id
_entity_poly.type
_entity_poly.pdbx_seq_one_letter_code
_entity_poly.pdbx_strand_id
1 'polypeptide(L)'
;RDYRFERVSPLLGPTIMNATVINAGTQHNVVPDECHIIVDVRTNELYTNEEVCEFVAKNIQSDCKARSYRLHSSHIPVDHPIVQRLMAMGKTPFGSPTLSDQALMPWQSLKLGPGDSARSHSADEYIRINEINDAIETYVELLDKQVI
;
A
#
# COMPACT_ATOMS: atom_id res chain seq x y z
N ARG A 1 -10.18 18.87 13.68
CA ARG A 1 -9.51 18.05 14.72
C ARG A 1 -8.63 17.05 14.00
N ASP A 2 -7.31 17.11 14.23
CA ASP A 2 -6.35 16.22 13.59
C ASP A 2 -6.40 14.85 14.27
N TYR A 3 -7.03 13.86 13.64
CA TYR A 3 -6.93 12.47 14.07
C TYR A 3 -5.67 11.85 13.46
N ARG A 4 -4.94 11.12 14.28
CA ARG A 4 -3.76 10.35 13.84
C ARG A 4 -3.94 8.90 14.21
N PHE A 5 -3.60 8.03 13.28
CA PHE A 5 -3.51 6.61 13.52
C PHE A 5 -2.25 6.31 14.32
N GLU A 6 -2.37 5.56 15.41
CA GLU A 6 -1.28 5.35 16.38
C GLU A 6 -0.24 4.34 15.88
N ARG A 7 -0.69 3.30 15.16
CA ARG A 7 0.21 2.25 14.65
C ARG A 7 0.91 2.74 13.39
N VAL A 8 2.21 2.98 13.51
CA VAL A 8 3.07 3.48 12.42
C VAL A 8 3.98 2.36 11.94
N SER A 9 3.89 2.02 10.67
CA SER A 9 4.76 1.02 10.05
C SER A 9 6.19 1.55 9.92
N PRO A 10 7.21 0.76 10.27
CA PRO A 10 8.60 1.14 10.03
C PRO A 10 8.97 1.23 8.55
N LEU A 11 8.22 0.56 7.66
CA LEU A 11 8.48 0.54 6.23
C LEU A 11 7.54 1.48 5.43
N LEU A 12 6.26 1.53 5.79
CA LEU A 12 5.24 2.30 5.07
C LEU A 12 4.86 3.62 5.75
N GLY A 13 5.28 3.82 7.00
CA GLY A 13 4.89 4.99 7.78
C GLY A 13 3.45 4.90 8.33
N PRO A 14 2.82 6.05 8.64
CA PRO A 14 1.48 6.09 9.18
C PRO A 14 0.42 5.79 8.12
N THR A 15 -0.76 5.35 8.55
CA THR A 15 -1.97 5.38 7.72
C THR A 15 -2.31 6.83 7.36
N ILE A 16 -2.54 7.10 6.08
CA ILE A 16 -2.82 8.43 5.54
C ILE A 16 -4.26 8.49 5.05
N MET A 17 -4.92 9.61 5.32
CA MET A 17 -6.31 9.85 4.95
C MET A 17 -6.46 11.24 4.33
N ASN A 18 -7.01 11.32 3.10
CA ASN A 18 -7.22 12.58 2.37
C ASN A 18 -8.62 12.65 1.79
N ALA A 19 -9.31 13.77 2.01
CA ALA A 19 -10.52 14.07 1.26
C ALA A 19 -10.15 14.42 -0.20
N THR A 20 -10.66 13.64 -1.14
CA THR A 20 -10.31 13.76 -2.56
C THR A 20 -11.44 14.31 -3.42
N VAL A 21 -12.69 14.16 -2.99
CA VAL A 21 -13.86 14.73 -3.68
C VAL A 21 -14.83 15.26 -2.63
N ILE A 22 -15.40 16.43 -2.91
CA ILE A 22 -16.49 17.02 -2.12
C ILE A 22 -17.57 17.46 -3.09
N ASN A 23 -18.79 16.97 -2.90
CA ASN A 23 -19.98 17.36 -3.65
C ASN A 23 -21.06 17.82 -2.70
N ALA A 24 -21.51 19.05 -2.87
CA ALA A 24 -22.59 19.64 -2.09
C ALA A 24 -23.33 20.72 -2.88
N GLY A 25 -24.65 20.76 -2.73
CA GLY A 25 -25.51 21.79 -3.32
C GLY A 25 -25.72 21.71 -4.83
N THR A 26 -26.78 22.34 -5.28
CA THR A 26 -27.21 22.37 -6.69
C THR A 26 -27.49 23.80 -7.19
N GLN A 27 -27.68 24.75 -6.29
CA GLN A 27 -28.03 26.14 -6.62
C GLN A 27 -27.23 27.14 -5.76
N HIS A 28 -26.92 28.30 -6.33
CA HIS A 28 -26.07 29.32 -5.72
C HIS A 28 -26.69 30.01 -4.50
N ASN A 29 -27.99 29.95 -4.33
CA ASN A 29 -28.76 30.67 -3.29
C ASN A 29 -29.51 29.71 -2.33
N VAL A 30 -29.18 28.41 -2.36
CA VAL A 30 -29.77 27.38 -1.48
C VAL A 30 -28.69 26.72 -0.66
N VAL A 31 -28.91 26.65 0.65
CA VAL A 31 -28.02 25.88 1.55
C VAL A 31 -28.16 24.40 1.20
N PRO A 32 -27.06 23.67 0.96
CA PRO A 32 -27.10 22.25 0.68
C PRO A 32 -27.73 21.46 1.82
N ASP A 33 -28.62 20.53 1.47
CA ASP A 33 -29.23 19.56 2.36
C ASP A 33 -28.34 18.31 2.54
N GLU A 34 -27.50 18.03 1.53
CA GLU A 34 -26.55 16.91 1.55
C GLU A 34 -25.13 17.36 1.16
N CYS A 35 -24.14 16.70 1.75
CA CYS A 35 -22.73 16.84 1.39
C CYS A 35 -22.08 15.45 1.33
N HIS A 36 -21.61 15.06 0.16
CA HIS A 36 -20.88 13.80 -0.05
C HIS A 36 -19.39 14.05 -0.15
N ILE A 37 -18.62 13.39 0.70
CA ILE A 37 -17.17 13.47 0.73
C ILE A 37 -16.58 12.10 0.41
N ILE A 38 -15.71 12.01 -0.59
CA ILE A 38 -14.91 10.81 -0.84
C ILE A 38 -13.55 11.01 -0.18
N VAL A 39 -13.16 10.00 0.59
CA VAL A 39 -11.89 9.99 1.30
C VAL A 39 -11.06 8.81 0.79
N ASP A 40 -9.84 9.10 0.28
CA ASP A 40 -8.83 8.10 -0.02
C ASP A 40 -8.09 7.78 1.28
N VAL A 41 -8.08 6.51 1.64
CA VAL A 41 -7.39 6.01 2.83
C VAL A 41 -6.33 5.00 2.42
N ARG A 42 -5.09 5.26 2.79
CA ARG A 42 -3.95 4.37 2.55
C ARG A 42 -3.52 3.76 3.86
N THR A 43 -3.96 2.51 4.05
CA THR A 43 -3.61 1.73 5.23
C THR A 43 -2.19 1.16 5.11
N ASN A 44 -1.54 0.99 6.24
CA ASN A 44 -0.33 0.18 6.34
C ASN A 44 -0.69 -1.26 6.79
N GLU A 45 0.28 -2.14 6.89
CA GLU A 45 0.10 -3.55 7.26
C GLU A 45 -0.35 -3.78 8.71
N LEU A 46 -0.37 -2.72 9.52
CA LEU A 46 -0.76 -2.80 10.93
C LEU A 46 -2.26 -2.56 11.17
N TYR A 47 -3.00 -2.18 10.12
CA TYR A 47 -4.44 -1.94 10.18
C TYR A 47 -5.19 -2.72 9.10
N THR A 48 -6.32 -3.30 9.45
CA THR A 48 -7.28 -3.75 8.44
C THR A 48 -8.10 -2.57 7.91
N ASN A 49 -8.67 -2.72 6.73
CA ASN A 49 -9.54 -1.70 6.15
C ASN A 49 -10.83 -1.51 7.01
N GLU A 50 -11.31 -2.60 7.61
CA GLU A 50 -12.46 -2.61 8.51
C GLU A 50 -12.18 -1.81 9.78
N GLU A 51 -11.04 -2.05 10.45
CA GLU A 51 -10.62 -1.28 11.65
C GLU A 51 -10.57 0.21 11.37
N VAL A 52 -10.02 0.59 10.20
CA VAL A 52 -9.92 2.01 9.82
C VAL A 52 -11.29 2.61 9.53
N CYS A 53 -12.17 1.90 8.83
CA CYS A 53 -13.54 2.35 8.60
C CYS A 53 -14.33 2.54 9.90
N GLU A 54 -14.23 1.59 10.84
CA GLU A 54 -14.83 1.71 12.15
C GLU A 54 -14.27 2.87 12.97
N PHE A 55 -12.97 3.07 12.92
CA PHE A 55 -12.32 4.21 13.59
C PHE A 55 -12.87 5.54 13.03
N VAL A 56 -12.97 5.68 11.72
CA VAL A 56 -13.53 6.89 11.09
C VAL A 56 -14.99 7.07 11.52
N ALA A 57 -15.82 6.04 11.39
CA ALA A 57 -17.24 6.09 11.75
C ALA A 57 -17.47 6.50 13.20
N LYS A 58 -16.64 6.06 14.14
CA LYS A 58 -16.72 6.43 15.58
C LYS A 58 -16.31 7.88 15.86
N ASN A 59 -15.58 8.52 14.97
CA ASN A 59 -15.00 9.86 15.20
C ASN A 59 -15.65 10.97 14.37
N ILE A 60 -16.66 10.66 13.57
CA ILE A 60 -17.44 11.62 12.78
C ILE A 60 -18.91 11.56 13.17
N GLN A 61 -19.67 12.61 12.86
CA GLN A 61 -21.13 12.67 13.08
C GLN A 61 -21.93 12.32 11.83
N SER A 62 -21.25 12.14 10.69
CA SER A 62 -21.84 11.82 9.41
C SER A 62 -21.88 10.30 9.19
N ASP A 63 -22.73 9.85 8.31
CA ASP A 63 -22.73 8.46 7.84
C ASP A 63 -21.41 8.13 7.15
N CYS A 64 -20.82 7.00 7.49
CA CYS A 64 -19.57 6.51 6.93
C CYS A 64 -19.78 5.13 6.30
N LYS A 65 -19.39 4.99 5.03
CA LYS A 65 -19.48 3.72 4.30
C LYS A 65 -18.23 3.50 3.46
N ALA A 66 -17.55 2.38 3.67
CA ALA A 66 -16.48 1.96 2.79
C ALA A 66 -17.03 1.54 1.41
N ARG A 67 -16.34 1.92 0.34
CA ARG A 67 -16.66 1.44 -1.02
C ARG A 67 -16.33 -0.03 -1.19
N SER A 68 -15.24 -0.48 -0.57
CA SER A 68 -14.78 -1.86 -0.61
C SER A 68 -13.70 -2.08 0.45
N TYR A 69 -13.64 -3.28 0.99
CA TYR A 69 -12.56 -3.76 1.86
C TYR A 69 -11.58 -4.68 1.12
N ARG A 70 -11.79 -4.91 -0.17
CA ARG A 70 -11.11 -5.94 -0.96
C ARG A 70 -9.60 -5.73 -1.12
N LEU A 71 -9.17 -4.48 -1.26
CA LEU A 71 -7.77 -4.13 -1.48
C LEU A 71 -7.12 -3.82 -0.14
N HIS A 72 -6.29 -4.72 0.35
CA HIS A 72 -5.62 -4.58 1.64
C HIS A 72 -4.11 -4.37 1.49
N SER A 73 -3.46 -3.91 2.54
CA SER A 73 -2.01 -3.87 2.62
C SER A 73 -1.45 -5.29 2.66
N SER A 74 -0.38 -5.54 1.93
CA SER A 74 0.33 -6.81 1.93
C SER A 74 1.67 -6.66 2.65
N HIS A 75 2.12 -7.73 3.30
CA HIS A 75 3.42 -7.73 3.95
C HIS A 75 4.00 -9.15 4.06
N ILE A 76 5.28 -9.20 4.34
CA ILE A 76 6.00 -10.39 4.77
C ILE A 76 6.94 -9.99 5.92
N PRO A 77 7.02 -10.78 7.00
CA PRO A 77 7.94 -10.48 8.10
C PRO A 77 9.40 -10.44 7.64
N VAL A 78 10.18 -9.53 8.22
CA VAL A 78 11.61 -9.39 7.86
C VAL A 78 12.41 -10.65 8.22
N ASP A 79 12.02 -11.38 9.25
CA ASP A 79 12.63 -12.64 9.69
C ASP A 79 12.22 -13.86 8.85
N HIS A 80 11.33 -13.69 7.88
CA HIS A 80 10.94 -14.77 6.97
C HIS A 80 12.17 -15.27 6.18
N PRO A 81 12.38 -16.61 6.05
CA PRO A 81 13.59 -17.17 5.45
C PRO A 81 13.94 -16.61 4.07
N ILE A 82 12.94 -16.37 3.21
CA ILE A 82 13.16 -15.81 1.87
C ILE A 82 13.67 -14.36 1.94
N VAL A 83 13.19 -13.57 2.90
CA VAL A 83 13.64 -12.18 3.11
C VAL A 83 15.07 -12.18 3.63
N GLN A 84 15.38 -13.02 4.62
CA GLN A 84 16.74 -13.16 5.17
C GLN A 84 17.74 -13.59 4.11
N ARG A 85 17.34 -14.50 3.20
CA ARG A 85 18.20 -14.89 2.08
C ARG A 85 18.46 -13.75 1.11
N LEU A 86 17.44 -12.98 0.75
CA LEU A 86 17.60 -11.78 -0.08
C LEU A 86 18.53 -10.75 0.58
N MET A 87 18.41 -10.56 1.89
CA MET A 87 19.30 -9.66 2.64
C MET A 87 20.74 -10.17 2.64
N ALA A 88 20.96 -11.48 2.77
CA ALA A 88 22.28 -12.10 2.66
C ALA A 88 22.88 -11.93 1.24
N MET A 89 22.04 -11.85 0.20
CA MET A 89 22.44 -11.52 -1.17
C MET A 89 22.62 -10.00 -1.39
N GLY A 90 22.60 -9.18 -0.33
CA GLY A 90 22.81 -7.73 -0.40
C GLY A 90 21.57 -6.92 -0.80
N LYS A 91 20.38 -7.52 -0.84
CA LYS A 91 19.13 -6.78 -1.11
C LYS A 91 18.62 -6.11 0.17
N THR A 92 18.10 -4.90 0.04
CA THR A 92 17.52 -4.15 1.17
C THR A 92 16.00 -4.14 1.05
N PRO A 93 15.26 -4.61 2.08
CA PRO A 93 13.81 -4.53 2.08
C PRO A 93 13.35 -3.06 2.20
N PHE A 94 12.28 -2.72 1.51
CA PHE A 94 11.65 -1.40 1.59
C PHE A 94 10.13 -1.52 1.45
N GLY A 95 9.41 -0.54 2.00
CA GLY A 95 7.96 -0.40 1.82
C GLY A 95 7.63 0.35 0.53
N SER A 96 6.65 -0.13 -0.23
CA SER A 96 6.14 0.54 -1.41
C SER A 96 4.71 1.03 -1.19
N PRO A 97 4.41 2.32 -1.36
CA PRO A 97 3.05 2.85 -1.22
C PRO A 97 2.18 2.58 -2.46
N THR A 98 2.74 1.93 -3.49
CA THR A 98 2.02 1.64 -4.73
C THR A 98 1.16 0.40 -4.59
N LEU A 99 -0.07 0.47 -5.10
CA LEU A 99 -0.97 -0.67 -5.19
C LEU A 99 -0.47 -1.67 -6.24
N SER A 100 -0.53 -2.95 -5.92
CA SER A 100 -0.23 -4.05 -6.83
C SER A 100 -1.22 -5.20 -6.61
N ASP A 101 -1.13 -6.25 -7.41
CA ASP A 101 -1.95 -7.46 -7.29
C ASP A 101 -1.82 -8.14 -5.91
N GLN A 102 -0.73 -7.87 -5.19
CA GLN A 102 -0.54 -8.32 -3.79
C GLN A 102 -1.69 -7.87 -2.88
N ALA A 103 -2.36 -6.76 -3.17
CA ALA A 103 -3.51 -6.29 -2.40
C ALA A 103 -4.71 -7.25 -2.42
N LEU A 104 -4.69 -8.25 -3.30
CA LEU A 104 -5.71 -9.31 -3.42
C LEU A 104 -5.23 -10.66 -2.88
N MET A 105 -3.97 -10.76 -2.44
CA MET A 105 -3.37 -12.00 -1.96
C MET A 105 -3.58 -12.13 -0.45
N PRO A 106 -4.31 -13.14 0.05
CA PRO A 106 -4.58 -13.30 1.48
C PRO A 106 -3.40 -13.90 2.27
N TRP A 107 -2.30 -14.20 1.59
CA TRP A 107 -1.08 -14.78 2.18
C TRP A 107 0.07 -13.76 2.22
N GLN A 108 1.09 -14.09 3.00
CA GLN A 108 2.33 -13.32 3.04
C GLN A 108 2.98 -13.29 1.66
N SER A 109 3.39 -12.12 1.21
CA SER A 109 3.98 -11.94 -0.11
C SER A 109 4.99 -10.79 -0.12
N LEU A 110 5.99 -10.92 -0.98
CA LEU A 110 6.95 -9.86 -1.25
C LEU A 110 6.93 -9.53 -2.75
N LYS A 111 7.30 -8.32 -3.08
CA LYS A 111 7.53 -7.87 -4.45
C LYS A 111 9.03 -7.86 -4.71
N LEU A 112 9.43 -8.54 -5.76
CA LEU A 112 10.80 -8.56 -6.24
C LEU A 112 10.78 -8.39 -7.76
N GLY A 113 11.66 -7.57 -8.31
CA GLY A 113 11.75 -7.37 -9.75
C GLY A 113 13.02 -6.64 -10.12
N PRO A 114 13.37 -6.63 -11.41
CA PRO A 114 14.50 -5.88 -11.94
C PRO A 114 14.21 -4.37 -11.92
N GLY A 115 15.29 -3.59 -11.92
CA GLY A 115 15.22 -2.15 -12.07
C GLY A 115 14.97 -1.40 -10.76
N ASP A 116 14.68 -0.11 -10.90
CA ASP A 116 14.44 0.82 -9.81
C ASP A 116 12.99 1.33 -9.88
N SER A 117 12.22 1.11 -8.82
CA SER A 117 10.82 1.54 -8.74
C SER A 117 10.64 3.07 -8.80
N ALA A 118 11.68 3.85 -8.53
CA ALA A 118 11.64 5.31 -8.67
C ALA A 118 11.50 5.77 -10.13
N ARG A 119 11.80 4.91 -11.09
CA ARG A 119 11.64 5.18 -12.53
C ARG A 119 10.25 4.83 -13.06
N SER A 120 9.45 4.11 -12.27
CA SER A 120 8.10 3.71 -12.65
C SER A 120 7.16 4.92 -12.70
N HIS A 121 6.26 4.94 -13.68
CA HIS A 121 5.32 6.03 -13.92
C HIS A 121 5.97 7.39 -14.21
N SER A 122 7.23 7.41 -14.68
CA SER A 122 7.92 8.61 -15.13
C SER A 122 7.88 8.75 -16.66
N ALA A 123 8.08 9.96 -17.16
CA ALA A 123 8.34 10.16 -18.58
C ALA A 123 9.62 9.39 -18.97
N ASP A 124 9.59 8.73 -20.13
CA ASP A 124 10.71 7.90 -20.63
C ASP A 124 11.11 6.78 -19.64
N GLU A 125 10.14 6.13 -19.00
CA GLU A 125 10.36 4.97 -18.14
C GLU A 125 11.22 3.93 -18.85
N TYR A 126 12.28 3.47 -18.19
CA TYR A 126 13.23 2.53 -18.78
C TYR A 126 13.75 1.51 -17.77
N ILE A 127 14.24 0.40 -18.29
CA ILE A 127 15.04 -0.59 -17.59
C ILE A 127 16.33 -0.85 -18.34
N ARG A 128 17.40 -1.13 -17.64
CA ARG A 128 18.68 -1.50 -18.26
C ARG A 128 18.75 -3.01 -18.45
N ILE A 129 19.39 -3.46 -19.54
CA ILE A 129 19.54 -4.90 -19.84
C ILE A 129 20.31 -5.64 -18.74
N ASN A 130 21.35 -5.02 -18.17
CA ASN A 130 22.08 -5.62 -17.06
C ASN A 130 21.18 -5.83 -15.83
N GLU A 131 20.25 -4.92 -15.52
CA GLU A 131 19.31 -5.07 -14.40
C GLU A 131 18.40 -6.29 -14.59
N ILE A 132 18.04 -6.60 -15.85
CA ILE A 132 17.26 -7.82 -16.17
C ILE A 132 18.13 -9.06 -15.93
N ASN A 133 19.38 -9.07 -16.39
CA ASN A 133 20.29 -10.20 -16.20
C ASN A 133 20.58 -10.43 -14.70
N ASP A 134 20.88 -9.38 -13.95
CA ASP A 134 21.11 -9.44 -12.50
C ASP A 134 19.87 -9.96 -11.74
N ALA A 135 18.67 -9.63 -12.22
CA ALA A 135 17.44 -10.16 -11.64
C ALA A 135 17.27 -11.66 -11.92
N ILE A 136 17.58 -12.13 -13.13
CA ILE A 136 17.55 -13.57 -13.48
C ILE A 136 18.49 -14.35 -12.56
N GLU A 137 19.73 -13.89 -12.38
CA GLU A 137 20.70 -14.50 -11.48
C GLU A 137 20.17 -14.50 -10.01
N THR A 138 19.60 -13.36 -9.58
CA THR A 138 19.00 -13.24 -8.25
C THR A 138 17.87 -14.25 -8.05
N TYR A 139 16.98 -14.42 -9.02
CA TYR A 139 15.88 -15.39 -8.92
C TYR A 139 16.39 -16.83 -8.89
N VAL A 140 17.35 -17.16 -9.75
CA VAL A 140 17.94 -18.51 -9.76
C VAL A 140 18.60 -18.80 -8.41
N GLU A 141 19.42 -17.93 -7.89
CA GLU A 141 20.08 -18.10 -6.60
C GLU A 141 19.08 -18.15 -5.44
N LEU A 142 18.06 -17.27 -5.45
CA LEU A 142 17.03 -17.23 -4.41
C LEU A 142 16.24 -18.53 -4.33
N LEU A 143 15.85 -19.10 -5.47
CA LEU A 143 14.93 -20.24 -5.53
C LEU A 143 15.66 -21.59 -5.60
N ASP A 144 16.96 -21.62 -5.92
CA ASP A 144 17.74 -22.85 -5.93
C ASP A 144 17.77 -23.49 -4.55
N LYS A 145 17.46 -24.80 -4.52
CA LYS A 145 17.43 -25.62 -3.30
C LYS A 145 16.46 -25.14 -2.22
N GLN A 146 15.42 -24.35 -2.57
CA GLN A 146 14.35 -24.08 -1.63
C GLN A 146 13.46 -25.32 -1.50
N VAL A 147 13.30 -25.80 -0.26
CA VAL A 147 12.23 -26.73 0.10
C VAL A 147 11.03 -25.84 0.47
N ILE A 148 10.03 -25.83 -0.39
CA ILE A 148 8.78 -25.09 -0.18
C ILE A 148 7.84 -25.96 0.66
#